data_2f6f21f9bf5f57605fc399681ca8a961
#
_entry.id   2f6f21f9bf5f57605fc399681ca8a961
#
_cell.length_a   1.000
_cell.length_b   1.000
_cell.length_c   1.000
_cell.angle_alpha   90.00
_cell.angle_beta   90.00
_cell.angle_gamma   90.00
#
_symmetry.space_group_name_H-M   'P 1'
#
loop_
_entity.id
_entity.type
_entity.pdbx_description
1 polymer ?
#
loop_
_entity_poly.entity_id
_entity_poly.type
_entity_poly.pdbx_seq_one_letter_code
_entity_poly.pdbx_strand_id
1 'polypeptide(L)'
;MLTLKRFGITTGAAAAAAAKAAALSLRRESPRAVTIPTPIGLRLEIPVERVYRDGEWHCAEVKKFSGDNPDVLDGAVIKACVRPGPLKITCGRGVGVVSRPGLPVPPGECAINPVPRQMILDAVREAEVGEVEILVEVPEGERLAELTMNKDVGVLGGISILGTTGIEFPVSDEEYLGHIEAELKAVRASSKLAVLATGNRAVEYARRDFGDVVVKVGDWVGAAVKLAVEMGFDEVLVAGLPAKLVKVAAGALNTHHRYCDARMESLIYAAVAAEVPYEVVRKVMGVQSVAEALTYLGDYREAVLSGVAGRVKERLSRHAGREVKVVIYGEDGRIEARA
;
A
#
# COMPACT_ATOMS: atom_id res chain seq x y z
N MET A 1 -3.38 -11.80 23.96
CA MET A 1 -3.14 -12.97 23.09
C MET A 1 -2.25 -12.49 21.94
N LEU A 2 -1.01 -12.91 21.88
CA LEU A 2 -0.12 -12.58 20.75
C LEU A 2 -0.65 -13.31 19.52
N THR A 3 -1.24 -12.58 18.59
CA THR A 3 -1.65 -13.14 17.30
C THR A 3 -0.40 -13.21 16.43
N LEU A 4 0.15 -14.40 16.24
CA LEU A 4 1.24 -14.60 15.28
C LEU A 4 0.72 -14.27 13.87
N LYS A 5 1.28 -13.24 13.26
CA LYS A 5 0.99 -12.88 11.88
C LYS A 5 1.71 -13.85 10.93
N ARG A 6 1.04 -14.24 9.84
CA ARG A 6 1.62 -15.09 8.79
C ARG A 6 2.43 -14.25 7.83
N PHE A 7 3.68 -14.64 7.61
CA PHE A 7 4.53 -14.06 6.58
C PHE A 7 4.07 -14.49 5.18
N GLY A 8 4.27 -13.62 4.21
CA GLY A 8 4.08 -13.92 2.80
C GLY A 8 5.40 -14.15 2.08
N ILE A 9 5.32 -14.43 0.79
CA ILE A 9 6.46 -14.48 -0.14
C ILE A 9 6.35 -13.33 -1.15
N THR A 10 7.47 -12.74 -1.51
CA THR A 10 7.50 -11.68 -2.53
C THR A 10 7.25 -12.23 -3.93
N THR A 11 6.87 -11.38 -4.89
CA THR A 11 6.78 -11.77 -6.31
C THR A 11 8.11 -12.30 -6.82
N GLY A 12 9.25 -11.78 -6.30
CA GLY A 12 10.60 -12.27 -6.60
C GLY A 12 10.83 -13.69 -6.13
N ALA A 13 10.42 -14.04 -4.90
CA ALA A 13 10.54 -15.39 -4.37
C ALA A 13 9.65 -16.38 -5.12
N ALA A 14 8.41 -15.99 -5.45
CA ALA A 14 7.52 -16.82 -6.25
C ALA A 14 8.09 -17.08 -7.66
N ALA A 15 8.67 -16.06 -8.30
CA ALA A 15 9.33 -16.20 -9.61
C ALA A 15 10.58 -17.11 -9.53
N ALA A 16 11.38 -16.98 -8.48
CA ALA A 16 12.56 -17.84 -8.27
C ALA A 16 12.15 -19.31 -8.05
N ALA A 17 11.10 -19.55 -7.27
CA ALA A 17 10.56 -20.90 -7.05
C ALA A 17 9.99 -21.51 -8.34
N ALA A 18 9.21 -20.73 -9.10
CA ALA A 18 8.70 -21.18 -10.41
C ALA A 18 9.84 -21.50 -11.38
N ALA A 19 10.87 -20.65 -11.46
CA ALA A 19 12.02 -20.87 -12.32
C ALA A 19 12.82 -22.14 -11.92
N LYS A 20 13.03 -22.36 -10.63
CA LYS A 20 13.68 -23.57 -10.14
C LYS A 20 12.88 -24.83 -10.46
N ALA A 21 11.59 -24.82 -10.22
CA ALA A 21 10.72 -25.95 -10.52
C ALA A 21 10.69 -26.26 -12.03
N ALA A 22 10.64 -25.22 -12.86
CA ALA A 22 10.75 -25.35 -14.31
C ALA A 22 12.11 -25.94 -14.73
N ALA A 23 13.21 -25.50 -14.12
CA ALA A 23 14.57 -26.03 -14.38
C ALA A 23 14.69 -27.51 -14.00
N LEU A 24 14.20 -27.91 -12.83
CA LEU A 24 14.19 -29.31 -12.40
C LEU A 24 13.42 -30.20 -13.37
N SER A 25 12.42 -29.70 -14.07
CA SER A 25 11.65 -30.48 -15.04
C SER A 25 12.46 -30.84 -16.32
N LEU A 26 13.55 -30.12 -16.61
CA LEU A 26 14.50 -30.53 -17.63
C LEU A 26 15.15 -31.92 -17.31
N ARG A 27 15.24 -32.23 -16.01
CA ARG A 27 15.70 -33.54 -15.50
C ARG A 27 14.58 -34.55 -15.33
N ARG A 28 13.37 -34.27 -15.88
CA ARG A 28 12.14 -35.07 -15.75
C ARG A 28 11.60 -35.14 -14.32
N GLU A 29 11.96 -34.17 -13.47
CA GLU A 29 11.38 -34.01 -12.13
C GLU A 29 10.11 -33.17 -12.19
N SER A 30 9.13 -33.47 -11.35
CA SER A 30 7.88 -32.70 -11.23
C SER A 30 7.65 -32.40 -9.76
N PRO A 31 8.39 -31.44 -9.19
CA PRO A 31 8.33 -31.16 -7.76
C PRO A 31 6.99 -30.52 -7.39
N ARG A 32 6.44 -30.93 -6.24
CA ARG A 32 5.27 -30.28 -5.62
C ARG A 32 5.63 -29.09 -4.73
N ALA A 33 6.90 -28.97 -4.37
CA ALA A 33 7.49 -27.85 -3.67
C ALA A 33 8.96 -27.74 -4.01
N VAL A 34 9.52 -26.55 -3.92
CA VAL A 34 10.96 -26.32 -4.10
C VAL A 34 11.49 -25.43 -2.99
N THR A 35 12.70 -25.70 -2.56
CA THR A 35 13.42 -24.83 -1.61
C THR A 35 14.31 -23.87 -2.38
N ILE A 36 14.17 -22.57 -2.13
CA ILE A 36 14.99 -21.52 -2.74
C ILE A 36 15.85 -20.80 -1.69
N PRO A 37 17.04 -20.31 -2.06
CA PRO A 37 17.81 -19.40 -1.22
C PRO A 37 17.18 -18.01 -1.22
N THR A 38 17.37 -17.26 -0.12
CA THR A 38 16.94 -15.86 -0.01
C THR A 38 18.11 -14.93 0.28
N PRO A 39 18.03 -13.65 -0.07
CA PRO A 39 19.08 -12.67 0.21
C PRO A 39 19.44 -12.51 1.68
N ILE A 40 18.52 -12.84 2.59
CA ILE A 40 18.73 -12.77 4.04
C ILE A 40 19.26 -14.07 4.65
N GLY A 41 19.67 -15.03 3.83
CA GLY A 41 20.27 -16.29 4.27
C GLY A 41 19.28 -17.37 4.71
N LEU A 42 17.99 -17.13 4.62
CA LEU A 42 16.97 -18.15 4.87
C LEU A 42 16.72 -18.99 3.62
N ARG A 43 16.28 -20.21 3.81
CA ARG A 43 15.81 -21.09 2.74
C ARG A 43 14.30 -21.26 2.86
N LEU A 44 13.58 -20.93 1.78
CA LEU A 44 12.12 -21.00 1.75
C LEU A 44 11.67 -22.20 0.94
N GLU A 45 10.88 -23.08 1.54
CA GLU A 45 10.14 -24.10 0.85
C GLU A 45 8.82 -23.53 0.34
N ILE A 46 8.65 -23.53 -0.98
CA ILE A 46 7.51 -22.89 -1.65
C ILE A 46 6.76 -23.94 -2.46
N PRO A 47 5.44 -24.10 -2.24
CA PRO A 47 4.59 -24.99 -3.03
C PRO A 47 4.57 -24.61 -4.51
N VAL A 48 4.55 -25.62 -5.37
CA VAL A 48 4.43 -25.50 -6.82
C VAL A 48 3.06 -25.97 -7.24
N GLU A 49 2.29 -25.11 -7.92
CA GLU A 49 0.93 -25.43 -8.35
C GLU A 49 0.92 -26.47 -9.45
N ARG A 50 1.77 -26.30 -10.46
CA ARG A 50 1.96 -27.24 -11.54
C ARG A 50 3.29 -27.10 -12.26
N VAL A 51 3.73 -28.19 -12.87
CA VAL A 51 4.89 -28.24 -13.76
C VAL A 51 4.41 -28.89 -15.06
N TYR A 52 4.76 -28.31 -16.21
CA TYR A 52 4.33 -28.77 -17.51
C TYR A 52 5.27 -28.36 -18.63
N ARG A 53 5.07 -28.91 -19.82
CA ARG A 53 5.81 -28.55 -21.01
C ARG A 53 4.93 -27.77 -21.99
N ASP A 54 5.48 -26.72 -22.59
CA ASP A 54 4.84 -25.90 -23.60
C ASP A 54 5.82 -25.72 -24.77
N GLY A 55 5.67 -26.55 -25.79
CA GLY A 55 6.65 -26.66 -26.89
C GLY A 55 8.04 -27.05 -26.40
N GLU A 56 9.00 -26.13 -26.61
CA GLU A 56 10.40 -26.30 -26.14
C GLU A 56 10.60 -25.84 -24.69
N TRP A 57 9.61 -25.16 -24.13
CA TRP A 57 9.69 -24.59 -22.79
C TRP A 57 9.22 -25.60 -21.74
N HIS A 58 9.98 -25.67 -20.66
CA HIS A 58 9.60 -26.32 -19.43
C HIS A 58 9.07 -25.24 -18.47
N CYS A 59 7.82 -25.33 -18.06
CA CYS A 59 7.13 -24.29 -17.31
C CYS A 59 6.69 -24.78 -15.94
N ALA A 60 6.70 -23.88 -14.96
CA ALA A 60 6.09 -24.11 -13.66
C ALA A 60 5.35 -22.85 -13.18
N GLU A 61 4.39 -23.07 -12.32
CA GLU A 61 3.55 -22.03 -11.75
C GLU A 61 3.57 -22.11 -10.22
N VAL A 62 3.68 -20.94 -9.61
CA VAL A 62 3.66 -20.74 -8.16
C VAL A 62 2.63 -19.66 -7.84
N LYS A 63 1.77 -19.93 -6.86
CA LYS A 63 0.90 -18.89 -6.31
C LYS A 63 1.67 -18.01 -5.34
N LYS A 64 1.57 -16.70 -5.54
CA LYS A 64 2.00 -15.75 -4.53
C LYS A 64 1.10 -15.91 -3.30
N PHE A 65 1.71 -15.99 -2.14
CA PHE A 65 1.03 -15.99 -0.85
C PHE A 65 1.49 -14.75 -0.06
N SER A 66 0.56 -13.89 0.31
CA SER A 66 0.88 -12.61 0.96
C SER A 66 0.78 -12.65 2.49
N GLY A 67 0.50 -13.84 3.06
CA GLY A 67 0.32 -13.96 4.51
C GLY A 67 -0.87 -13.15 5.01
N ASP A 68 -0.63 -12.34 6.02
CA ASP A 68 -1.66 -11.44 6.57
C ASP A 68 -1.53 -9.99 6.02
N ASN A 69 -0.76 -9.78 4.94
CA ASN A 69 -0.70 -8.50 4.25
C ASN A 69 -1.92 -8.31 3.34
N PRO A 70 -2.51 -7.11 3.31
CA PRO A 70 -3.58 -6.76 2.39
C PRO A 70 -2.98 -6.44 1.00
N ASP A 71 -2.51 -7.45 0.29
CA ASP A 71 -1.91 -7.31 -1.04
C ASP A 71 -2.88 -7.77 -2.12
N VAL A 72 -3.09 -6.94 -3.14
CA VAL A 72 -3.92 -7.25 -4.30
C VAL A 72 -3.35 -8.39 -5.16
N LEU A 73 -2.06 -8.71 -4.97
CA LEU A 73 -1.39 -9.81 -5.64
C LEU A 73 -1.49 -11.13 -4.88
N ASP A 74 -2.19 -11.20 -3.74
CA ASP A 74 -2.40 -12.46 -3.03
C ASP A 74 -3.13 -13.46 -3.93
N GLY A 75 -2.60 -14.69 -4.01
CA GLY A 75 -3.10 -15.73 -4.91
C GLY A 75 -2.72 -15.56 -6.39
N ALA A 76 -2.05 -14.50 -6.79
CA ALA A 76 -1.60 -14.31 -8.17
C ALA A 76 -0.64 -15.43 -8.60
N VAL A 77 -0.85 -15.98 -9.79
CA VAL A 77 0.02 -17.00 -10.35
C VAL A 77 1.24 -16.35 -10.99
N ILE A 78 2.43 -16.72 -10.52
CA ILE A 78 3.70 -16.38 -11.14
C ILE A 78 4.17 -17.60 -11.90
N LYS A 79 4.32 -17.46 -13.21
CA LYS A 79 4.78 -18.51 -14.14
C LYS A 79 6.24 -18.24 -14.51
N ALA A 80 7.07 -19.27 -14.51
CA ALA A 80 8.36 -19.22 -15.13
C ALA A 80 8.53 -20.40 -16.07
N CYS A 81 9.16 -20.16 -17.22
CA CYS A 81 9.49 -21.17 -18.20
C CYS A 81 10.98 -21.14 -18.46
N VAL A 82 11.59 -22.29 -18.64
CA VAL A 82 13.01 -22.45 -18.99
C VAL A 82 13.19 -23.35 -20.21
N ARG A 83 14.24 -23.08 -20.98
CA ARG A 83 14.73 -23.96 -22.01
C ARG A 83 16.27 -23.95 -22.06
N PRO A 84 16.94 -24.98 -22.53
CA PRO A 84 18.39 -24.93 -22.75
C PRO A 84 18.78 -23.79 -23.68
N GLY A 85 19.79 -23.01 -23.30
CA GLY A 85 20.26 -21.86 -24.05
C GLY A 85 21.10 -20.91 -23.19
N PRO A 86 21.56 -19.77 -23.74
CA PRO A 86 22.40 -18.84 -23.00
C PRO A 86 21.62 -18.27 -21.80
N LEU A 87 22.33 -18.10 -20.68
CA LEU A 87 21.73 -17.60 -19.44
C LEU A 87 21.16 -16.19 -19.62
N LYS A 88 19.84 -16.10 -19.73
CA LYS A 88 19.11 -14.85 -19.95
C LYS A 88 17.77 -14.90 -19.23
N ILE A 89 17.40 -13.79 -18.59
CA ILE A 89 16.05 -13.60 -18.03
C ILE A 89 15.31 -12.60 -18.91
N THR A 90 14.14 -13.02 -19.37
CA THR A 90 13.19 -12.22 -20.15
C THR A 90 11.84 -12.21 -19.45
N CYS A 91 10.97 -11.32 -19.86
CA CYS A 91 9.59 -11.30 -19.38
C CYS A 91 8.61 -11.46 -20.55
N GLY A 92 7.48 -12.05 -20.24
CA GLY A 92 6.35 -12.17 -21.14
C GLY A 92 5.11 -11.47 -20.58
N ARG A 93 3.96 -12.04 -20.88
CA ARG A 93 2.66 -11.48 -20.54
C ARG A 93 2.54 -11.15 -19.06
N GLY A 94 2.03 -9.94 -18.75
CA GLY A 94 1.66 -9.49 -17.41
C GLY A 94 2.82 -9.13 -16.47
N VAL A 95 4.08 -9.28 -16.91
CA VAL A 95 5.22 -8.60 -16.28
C VAL A 95 5.40 -7.25 -16.96
N GLY A 96 5.42 -6.17 -16.19
CA GLY A 96 5.49 -4.83 -16.73
C GLY A 96 6.86 -4.48 -17.30
N VAL A 97 6.88 -3.43 -18.12
CA VAL A 97 8.10 -2.82 -18.68
C VAL A 97 8.26 -1.42 -18.11
N VAL A 98 9.46 -1.06 -17.72
CA VAL A 98 9.78 0.27 -17.19
C VAL A 98 9.73 1.27 -18.34
N SER A 99 8.97 2.36 -18.18
CA SER A 99 8.76 3.37 -19.22
C SER A 99 9.51 4.68 -19.01
N ARG A 100 10.00 4.94 -17.79
CA ARG A 100 10.69 6.20 -17.44
C ARG A 100 11.79 5.98 -16.39
N PRO A 101 12.79 6.88 -16.30
CA PRO A 101 13.82 6.82 -15.27
C PRO A 101 13.25 6.95 -13.85
N GLY A 102 14.00 6.50 -12.85
CA GLY A 102 13.67 6.62 -11.42
C GLY A 102 13.44 5.29 -10.71
N LEU A 103 13.37 4.19 -11.45
CA LEU A 103 13.31 2.83 -10.90
C LEU A 103 14.70 2.16 -10.94
N PRO A 104 14.92 1.09 -10.13
CA PRO A 104 16.18 0.34 -10.14
C PRO A 104 16.49 -0.37 -11.48
N VAL A 105 15.50 -0.45 -12.36
CA VAL A 105 15.57 -1.05 -13.69
C VAL A 105 15.51 0.05 -14.73
N PRO A 106 16.37 0.05 -15.77
CA PRO A 106 16.34 1.06 -16.84
C PRO A 106 15.04 1.05 -17.65
N PRO A 107 14.66 2.20 -18.26
CA PRO A 107 13.57 2.24 -19.22
C PRO A 107 13.78 1.28 -20.39
N GLY A 108 12.69 0.63 -20.84
CA GLY A 108 12.67 -0.37 -21.88
C GLY A 108 12.93 -1.81 -21.40
N GLU A 109 13.34 -2.00 -20.16
CA GLU A 109 13.57 -3.33 -19.59
C GLU A 109 12.36 -3.85 -18.81
N CYS A 110 12.32 -5.20 -18.67
CA CYS A 110 11.33 -5.88 -17.84
C CYS A 110 11.42 -5.41 -16.39
N ALA A 111 10.28 -5.09 -15.78
CA ALA A 111 10.20 -4.68 -14.38
C ALA A 111 10.51 -5.85 -13.41
N ILE A 112 11.67 -6.45 -13.57
CA ILE A 112 12.26 -7.47 -12.69
C ILE A 112 13.44 -6.82 -11.98
N ASN A 113 13.24 -6.44 -10.72
CA ASN A 113 14.24 -5.74 -9.94
C ASN A 113 15.54 -6.56 -9.76
N PRO A 114 16.69 -5.91 -9.47
CA PRO A 114 17.99 -6.59 -9.38
C PRO A 114 18.02 -7.76 -8.38
N VAL A 115 17.45 -7.60 -7.19
CA VAL A 115 17.43 -8.66 -6.16
C VAL A 115 16.58 -9.87 -6.60
N PRO A 116 15.33 -9.74 -7.05
CA PRO A 116 14.58 -10.83 -7.67
C PRO A 116 15.30 -11.50 -8.84
N ARG A 117 15.94 -10.72 -9.70
CA ARG A 117 16.74 -11.26 -10.81
C ARG A 117 17.85 -12.19 -10.29
N GLN A 118 18.56 -11.75 -9.25
CA GLN A 118 19.59 -12.59 -8.62
C GLN A 118 18.99 -13.84 -7.95
N MET A 119 17.87 -13.70 -7.23
CA MET A 119 17.16 -14.84 -6.62
C MET A 119 16.77 -15.90 -7.64
N ILE A 120 16.24 -15.48 -8.81
CA ILE A 120 15.89 -16.39 -9.91
C ILE A 120 17.14 -17.14 -10.40
N LEU A 121 18.25 -16.43 -10.62
CA LEU A 121 19.51 -17.03 -11.08
C LEU A 121 20.07 -18.04 -10.08
N ASP A 122 20.08 -17.69 -8.78
CA ASP A 122 20.60 -18.56 -7.74
C ASP A 122 19.75 -19.83 -7.56
N ALA A 123 18.41 -19.66 -7.61
CA ALA A 123 17.49 -20.78 -7.54
C ALA A 123 17.62 -21.75 -8.72
N VAL A 124 17.81 -21.23 -9.94
CA VAL A 124 18.02 -22.05 -11.14
C VAL A 124 19.40 -22.74 -11.14
N ARG A 125 20.45 -22.06 -10.68
CA ARG A 125 21.79 -22.69 -10.52
C ARG A 125 21.75 -23.89 -9.60
N GLU A 126 20.98 -23.87 -8.53
CA GLU A 126 20.80 -25.01 -7.63
C GLU A 126 20.08 -26.21 -8.27
N ALA A 127 19.46 -26.06 -9.44
CA ALA A 127 18.86 -27.17 -10.18
C ALA A 127 19.92 -27.95 -11.00
N GLU A 128 21.15 -27.42 -11.17
CA GLU A 128 22.29 -28.06 -11.86
C GLU A 128 21.95 -28.53 -13.28
N VAL A 129 21.26 -27.71 -14.06
CA VAL A 129 20.77 -28.04 -15.41
C VAL A 129 21.58 -27.38 -16.54
N GLY A 130 22.67 -26.72 -16.21
CA GLY A 130 23.46 -25.94 -17.17
C GLY A 130 22.86 -24.56 -17.44
N GLU A 131 23.27 -23.93 -18.55
CA GLU A 131 22.74 -22.63 -18.94
C GLU A 131 21.32 -22.74 -19.54
N VAL A 132 20.43 -21.85 -19.14
CA VAL A 132 19.04 -21.82 -19.62
C VAL A 132 18.56 -20.41 -19.89
N GLU A 133 17.75 -20.27 -20.88
CA GLU A 133 16.89 -19.08 -21.03
C GLU A 133 15.71 -19.19 -20.07
N ILE A 134 15.37 -18.08 -19.41
CA ILE A 134 14.31 -17.98 -18.41
C ILE A 134 13.30 -16.93 -18.88
N LEU A 135 12.03 -17.31 -18.98
CA LEU A 135 10.91 -16.43 -19.27
C LEU A 135 10.02 -16.34 -18.03
N VAL A 136 9.75 -15.13 -17.53
CA VAL A 136 8.85 -14.88 -16.39
C VAL A 136 7.56 -14.24 -16.87
N GLU A 137 6.44 -14.77 -16.45
CA GLU A 137 5.11 -14.30 -16.82
C GLU A 137 4.17 -14.25 -15.60
N VAL A 138 3.16 -13.40 -15.68
CA VAL A 138 2.07 -13.33 -14.71
C VAL A 138 0.76 -13.29 -15.49
N PRO A 139 0.05 -14.41 -15.67
CA PRO A 139 -1.09 -14.49 -16.60
C PRO A 139 -2.17 -13.43 -16.40
N GLU A 140 -2.42 -13.02 -15.14
CA GLU A 140 -3.37 -11.96 -14.79
C GLU A 140 -2.70 -10.59 -14.51
N GLY A 141 -1.40 -10.48 -14.75
CA GLY A 141 -0.59 -9.33 -14.32
C GLY A 141 -1.02 -7.99 -14.92
N GLU A 142 -1.53 -7.97 -16.14
CA GLU A 142 -2.08 -6.77 -16.78
C GLU A 142 -3.30 -6.23 -16.00
N ARG A 143 -4.23 -7.12 -15.65
CA ARG A 143 -5.43 -6.78 -14.86
C ARG A 143 -5.06 -6.36 -13.42
N LEU A 144 -4.16 -7.11 -12.81
CA LEU A 144 -3.70 -6.82 -11.44
C LEU A 144 -2.93 -5.49 -11.36
N ALA A 145 -2.19 -5.12 -12.39
CA ALA A 145 -1.45 -3.86 -12.44
C ALA A 145 -2.37 -2.63 -12.32
N GLU A 146 -3.61 -2.72 -12.81
CA GLU A 146 -4.60 -1.63 -12.67
C GLU A 146 -5.00 -1.37 -11.21
N LEU A 147 -4.80 -2.34 -10.33
CA LEU A 147 -5.08 -2.24 -8.89
C LEU A 147 -3.85 -1.83 -8.07
N THR A 148 -2.72 -1.62 -8.73
CA THR A 148 -1.43 -1.25 -8.11
C THR A 148 -1.02 0.16 -8.53
N MET A 149 0.06 0.67 -7.91
CA MET A 149 0.67 1.95 -8.28
C MET A 149 1.67 1.82 -9.47
N ASN A 150 1.72 0.70 -10.17
CA ASN A 150 2.72 0.47 -11.21
C ASN A 150 2.68 1.52 -12.32
N LYS A 151 1.50 1.89 -12.81
CA LYS A 151 1.33 2.98 -13.78
C LYS A 151 1.89 4.31 -13.28
N ASP A 152 1.62 4.64 -12.02
CA ASP A 152 2.02 5.92 -11.43
C ASP A 152 3.54 6.04 -11.31
N VAL A 153 4.22 4.92 -11.08
CA VAL A 153 5.69 4.87 -11.01
C VAL A 153 6.37 4.58 -12.35
N GLY A 154 5.60 4.40 -13.43
CA GLY A 154 6.12 4.22 -14.78
C GLY A 154 6.40 2.78 -15.17
N VAL A 155 5.69 1.81 -14.62
CA VAL A 155 5.68 0.41 -15.07
C VAL A 155 4.40 0.15 -15.84
N LEU A 156 4.50 -0.23 -17.09
CA LEU A 156 3.38 -0.42 -18.01
C LEU A 156 3.24 -1.89 -18.45
N GLY A 157 1.99 -2.30 -18.72
CA GLY A 157 1.68 -3.60 -19.31
C GLY A 157 1.73 -4.79 -18.33
N GLY A 158 1.89 -4.55 -17.02
CA GLY A 158 1.90 -5.63 -16.04
C GLY A 158 2.41 -5.21 -14.67
N ILE A 159 2.62 -6.21 -13.82
CA ILE A 159 3.14 -6.01 -12.47
C ILE A 159 4.68 -6.02 -12.44
N SER A 160 5.25 -5.51 -11.35
CA SER A 160 6.68 -5.62 -11.06
C SER A 160 7.00 -6.92 -10.33
N ILE A 161 8.13 -7.53 -10.68
CA ILE A 161 8.73 -8.62 -9.91
C ILE A 161 9.75 -8.00 -8.95
N LEU A 162 9.39 -7.93 -7.67
CA LEU A 162 10.14 -7.18 -6.64
C LEU A 162 10.23 -7.95 -5.32
N GLY A 163 10.94 -7.36 -4.38
CA GLY A 163 11.19 -7.88 -3.04
C GLY A 163 12.67 -8.04 -2.76
N THR A 164 13.15 -7.51 -1.64
CA THR A 164 14.57 -7.47 -1.28
C THR A 164 14.99 -8.61 -0.36
N THR A 165 14.04 -9.25 0.31
CA THR A 165 14.30 -10.31 1.30
C THR A 165 13.81 -11.70 0.86
N GLY A 166 12.91 -11.75 -0.14
CA GLY A 166 12.15 -12.94 -0.51
C GLY A 166 10.92 -13.19 0.36
N ILE A 167 10.89 -12.62 1.55
CA ILE A 167 9.78 -12.72 2.52
C ILE A 167 9.02 -11.40 2.52
N GLU A 168 7.70 -11.50 2.52
CA GLU A 168 6.81 -10.39 2.74
C GLU A 168 6.39 -10.40 4.21
N PHE A 169 6.97 -9.47 4.94
CA PHE A 169 6.61 -9.28 6.35
C PHE A 169 5.25 -8.61 6.41
N PRO A 170 4.33 -9.08 7.27
CA PRO A 170 3.11 -8.33 7.52
C PRO A 170 3.51 -6.95 8.01
N VAL A 171 3.11 -5.90 7.28
CA VAL A 171 3.46 -4.53 7.66
C VAL A 171 3.06 -4.34 9.12
N SER A 172 4.05 -4.21 9.97
CA SER A 172 3.81 -3.94 11.38
C SER A 172 3.45 -2.46 11.53
N ASP A 173 2.74 -2.16 12.59
CA ASP A 173 2.41 -0.79 12.92
C ASP A 173 3.68 0.05 13.06
N GLU A 174 4.77 -0.56 13.56
CA GLU A 174 6.10 0.04 13.71
C GLU A 174 6.76 0.37 12.37
N GLU A 175 6.67 -0.52 11.37
CA GLU A 175 7.23 -0.27 10.03
C GLU A 175 6.51 0.89 9.33
N TYR A 176 5.18 0.94 9.43
CA TYR A 176 4.41 2.04 8.86
C TYR A 176 4.74 3.38 9.54
N LEU A 177 4.88 3.37 10.86
CA LEU A 177 5.33 4.55 11.62
C LEU A 177 6.76 4.94 11.26
N GLY A 178 7.65 3.98 11.01
CA GLY A 178 9.01 4.22 10.51
C GLY A 178 9.03 4.95 9.16
N HIS A 179 8.11 4.61 8.24
CA HIS A 179 7.95 5.36 6.98
C HIS A 179 7.47 6.79 7.21
N ILE A 180 6.46 7.00 8.05
CA ILE A 180 5.99 8.34 8.41
C ILE A 180 7.13 9.15 9.02
N GLU A 181 7.91 8.54 9.92
CA GLU A 181 9.06 9.18 10.54
C GLU A 181 10.13 9.61 9.52
N ALA A 182 10.44 8.74 8.55
CA ALA A 182 11.40 9.05 7.49
C ALA A 182 10.93 10.20 6.59
N GLU A 183 9.64 10.20 6.19
CA GLU A 183 9.05 11.29 5.41
C GLU A 183 9.05 12.61 6.21
N LEU A 184 8.69 12.58 7.49
CA LEU A 184 8.74 13.75 8.35
C LEU A 184 10.17 14.31 8.51
N LYS A 185 11.18 13.45 8.64
CA LYS A 185 12.59 13.87 8.67
C LYS A 185 13.00 14.60 7.38
N ALA A 186 12.57 14.06 6.23
CA ALA A 186 12.84 14.69 4.94
C ALA A 186 12.17 16.07 4.83
N VAL A 187 10.91 16.20 5.22
CA VAL A 187 10.18 17.47 5.23
C VAL A 187 10.82 18.44 6.22
N ARG A 188 11.23 17.98 7.41
CA ARG A 188 11.80 18.83 8.45
C ARG A 188 13.13 19.48 8.04
N ALA A 189 13.87 18.84 7.13
CA ALA A 189 15.12 19.38 6.61
C ALA A 189 14.92 20.70 5.81
N SER A 190 13.73 20.92 5.24
CA SER A 190 13.42 22.07 4.38
C SER A 190 12.25 22.94 4.88
N SER A 191 11.46 22.46 5.85
CA SER A 191 10.26 23.15 6.31
C SER A 191 10.07 23.04 7.83
N LYS A 192 9.39 24.05 8.37
CA LYS A 192 8.90 24.07 9.75
C LYS A 192 7.41 23.70 9.86
N LEU A 193 6.72 23.57 8.72
CA LEU A 193 5.35 23.11 8.60
C LEU A 193 5.34 21.63 8.19
N ALA A 194 4.56 20.81 8.89
CA ALA A 194 4.17 19.47 8.46
C ALA A 194 2.67 19.42 8.15
N VAL A 195 2.31 18.92 6.97
CA VAL A 195 0.92 18.67 6.59
C VAL A 195 0.69 17.17 6.55
N LEU A 196 -0.07 16.66 7.51
CA LEU A 196 -0.34 15.24 7.71
C LEU A 196 -1.67 14.88 7.03
N ALA A 197 -1.59 14.23 5.88
CA ALA A 197 -2.77 13.92 5.08
C ALA A 197 -3.25 12.47 5.26
N THR A 198 -4.54 12.27 5.58
CA THR A 198 -5.16 10.97 5.76
C THR A 198 -6.04 10.57 4.58
N GLY A 199 -5.63 9.50 3.88
CA GLY A 199 -6.28 8.97 2.67
C GLY A 199 -5.72 9.56 1.37
N ASN A 200 -5.78 8.77 0.29
CA ASN A 200 -5.11 9.09 -0.99
C ASN A 200 -5.59 10.42 -1.61
N ARG A 201 -6.91 10.66 -1.66
CA ARG A 201 -7.46 11.91 -2.18
C ARG A 201 -7.03 13.13 -1.37
N ALA A 202 -7.02 13.01 -0.03
CA ALA A 202 -6.59 14.11 0.82
C ALA A 202 -5.10 14.43 0.62
N VAL A 203 -4.26 13.41 0.35
CA VAL A 203 -2.84 13.59 -0.02
C VAL A 203 -2.73 14.37 -1.33
N GLU A 204 -3.49 14.01 -2.35
CA GLU A 204 -3.51 14.69 -3.64
C GLU A 204 -3.91 16.17 -3.50
N TYR A 205 -5.01 16.44 -2.81
CA TYR A 205 -5.50 17.79 -2.58
C TYR A 205 -4.55 18.62 -1.72
N ALA A 206 -4.02 18.04 -0.65
CA ALA A 206 -3.06 18.70 0.20
C ALA A 206 -1.75 19.02 -0.54
N ARG A 207 -1.24 18.11 -1.39
CA ARG A 207 -0.05 18.38 -2.22
C ARG A 207 -0.27 19.52 -3.21
N ARG A 208 -1.46 19.63 -3.80
CA ARG A 208 -1.83 20.77 -4.65
C ARG A 208 -1.75 22.09 -3.89
N ASP A 209 -2.22 22.12 -2.63
CA ASP A 209 -2.37 23.35 -1.85
C ASP A 209 -1.13 23.69 -1.00
N PHE A 210 -0.34 22.71 -0.59
CA PHE A 210 0.79 22.88 0.33
C PHE A 210 2.14 22.36 -0.22
N GLY A 211 2.16 21.71 -1.40
CA GLY A 211 3.38 21.21 -2.03
C GLY A 211 4.04 20.03 -1.29
N ASP A 212 5.37 20.05 -1.24
CA ASP A 212 6.18 18.92 -0.79
C ASP A 212 6.25 18.72 0.75
N VAL A 213 5.55 19.56 1.53
CA VAL A 213 5.49 19.44 2.99
C VAL A 213 4.42 18.45 3.45
N VAL A 214 3.77 17.74 2.51
CA VAL A 214 2.68 16.80 2.77
C VAL A 214 3.22 15.39 2.97
N VAL A 215 2.93 14.84 4.15
CA VAL A 215 3.23 13.47 4.54
C VAL A 215 1.95 12.64 4.58
N LYS A 216 1.95 11.47 3.93
CA LYS A 216 0.84 10.53 3.96
C LYS A 216 0.86 9.73 5.25
N VAL A 217 -0.15 9.91 6.11
CA VAL A 217 -0.20 9.26 7.42
C VAL A 217 -1.19 8.09 7.52
N GLY A 218 -1.94 7.83 6.46
CA GLY A 218 -2.91 6.73 6.43
C GLY A 218 -3.92 6.82 7.57
N ASP A 219 -3.98 5.77 8.37
CA ASP A 219 -4.85 5.69 9.54
C ASP A 219 -4.18 6.14 10.86
N TRP A 220 -2.87 6.41 10.84
CA TRP A 220 -2.02 6.68 12.00
C TRP A 220 -1.99 8.16 12.41
N VAL A 221 -3.14 8.82 12.38
CA VAL A 221 -3.24 10.28 12.55
C VAL A 221 -2.65 10.75 13.89
N GLY A 222 -3.03 10.11 15.00
CA GLY A 222 -2.54 10.51 16.32
C GLY A 222 -1.04 10.30 16.50
N ALA A 223 -0.50 9.15 16.07
CA ALA A 223 0.92 8.86 16.16
C ALA A 223 1.75 9.81 15.27
N ALA A 224 1.29 10.09 14.05
CA ALA A 224 1.96 11.01 13.14
C ALA A 224 1.99 12.46 13.69
N VAL A 225 0.89 12.92 14.29
CA VAL A 225 0.84 14.24 14.95
C VAL A 225 1.86 14.30 16.09
N LYS A 226 1.94 13.27 16.92
CA LYS A 226 2.90 13.21 18.03
C LYS A 226 4.33 13.21 17.53
N LEU A 227 4.66 12.40 16.52
CA LEU A 227 5.98 12.38 15.88
C LEU A 227 6.36 13.77 15.33
N ALA A 228 5.45 14.44 14.60
CA ALA A 228 5.72 15.76 14.06
C ALA A 228 6.03 16.79 15.15
N VAL A 229 5.28 16.77 16.26
CA VAL A 229 5.55 17.65 17.42
C VAL A 229 6.89 17.34 18.08
N GLU A 230 7.20 16.06 18.30
CA GLU A 230 8.47 15.60 18.89
C GLU A 230 9.67 15.95 18.00
N MET A 231 9.51 15.96 16.68
CA MET A 231 10.54 16.40 15.72
C MET A 231 10.71 17.93 15.64
N GLY A 232 9.92 18.70 16.38
CA GLY A 232 10.07 20.15 16.50
C GLY A 232 9.58 20.93 15.29
N PHE A 233 8.53 20.45 14.60
CA PHE A 233 7.82 21.30 13.64
C PHE A 233 7.13 22.47 14.35
N ASP A 234 7.22 23.66 13.78
CA ASP A 234 6.59 24.87 14.37
C ASP A 234 5.07 24.83 14.15
N GLU A 235 4.63 24.28 13.02
CA GLU A 235 3.23 24.12 12.67
C GLU A 235 2.96 22.69 12.22
N VAL A 236 1.86 22.11 12.75
CA VAL A 236 1.33 20.81 12.35
C VAL A 236 -0.11 20.97 11.87
N LEU A 237 -0.39 20.58 10.66
CA LEU A 237 -1.70 20.62 10.05
C LEU A 237 -2.16 19.21 9.67
N VAL A 238 -3.38 18.84 10.03
CA VAL A 238 -3.99 17.58 9.62
C VAL A 238 -5.01 17.84 8.52
N ALA A 239 -4.87 17.14 7.40
CA ALA A 239 -5.74 17.26 6.24
C ALA A 239 -6.45 15.92 5.96
N GLY A 240 -7.75 15.97 5.68
CA GLY A 240 -8.52 14.76 5.40
C GLY A 240 -9.89 15.02 4.80
N LEU A 241 -10.53 13.94 4.32
CA LEU A 241 -11.94 13.97 3.94
C LEU A 241 -12.85 13.74 5.18
N PRO A 242 -14.12 14.15 5.13
CA PRO A 242 -15.04 14.01 6.26
C PRO A 242 -15.10 12.59 6.83
N ALA A 243 -15.17 11.56 5.99
CA ALA A 243 -15.30 10.16 6.42
C ALA A 243 -14.15 9.66 7.34
N LYS A 244 -12.97 10.26 7.24
CA LYS A 244 -11.83 9.97 8.14
C LYS A 244 -11.84 10.89 9.36
N LEU A 245 -12.05 12.19 9.16
CA LEU A 245 -11.90 13.18 10.22
C LEU A 245 -13.04 13.14 11.24
N VAL A 246 -14.25 12.72 10.86
CA VAL A 246 -15.34 12.47 11.83
C VAL A 246 -14.97 11.39 12.86
N LYS A 247 -14.15 10.39 12.50
CA LYS A 247 -13.63 9.40 13.45
C LYS A 247 -12.67 10.04 14.47
N VAL A 248 -11.81 10.94 13.98
CA VAL A 248 -10.89 11.67 14.85
C VAL A 248 -11.68 12.60 15.79
N ALA A 249 -12.72 13.26 15.30
CA ALA A 249 -13.64 14.06 16.12
C ALA A 249 -14.29 13.23 17.24
N ALA A 250 -14.59 11.95 16.99
CA ALA A 250 -15.04 10.99 18.00
C ALA A 250 -13.95 10.59 19.02
N GLY A 251 -12.68 10.88 18.74
CA GLY A 251 -11.53 10.54 19.58
C GLY A 251 -10.68 9.38 19.07
N ALA A 252 -10.95 8.86 17.87
CA ALA A 252 -10.12 7.82 17.28
C ALA A 252 -8.79 8.41 16.77
N LEU A 253 -7.69 8.05 17.42
CA LEU A 253 -6.34 8.46 17.02
C LEU A 253 -5.77 7.59 15.90
N ASN A 254 -6.35 6.40 15.71
CA ASN A 254 -6.17 5.55 14.54
C ASN A 254 -7.54 5.38 13.87
N THR A 255 -7.66 5.75 12.58
CA THR A 255 -8.93 5.80 11.85
C THR A 255 -9.30 4.48 11.16
N HIS A 256 -8.49 3.43 11.33
CA HIS A 256 -8.78 2.13 10.74
C HIS A 256 -10.07 1.53 11.34
N HIS A 257 -10.91 0.94 10.50
CA HIS A 257 -12.23 0.41 10.91
C HIS A 257 -12.16 -0.64 12.02
N ARG A 258 -11.04 -1.35 12.13
CA ARG A 258 -10.79 -2.34 13.20
C ARG A 258 -10.80 -1.74 14.60
N TYR A 259 -10.45 -0.46 14.72
CA TYR A 259 -10.33 0.21 16.02
C TYR A 259 -11.54 1.07 16.36
N CYS A 260 -12.15 1.68 15.37
CA CYS A 260 -13.29 2.57 15.59
C CYS A 260 -14.11 2.75 14.31
N ASP A 261 -15.43 2.75 14.47
CA ASP A 261 -16.38 3.20 13.46
C ASP A 261 -17.51 4.02 14.11
N ALA A 262 -17.16 5.17 14.68
CA ALA A 262 -18.10 6.11 15.27
C ALA A 262 -18.39 7.31 14.32
N ARG A 263 -18.46 7.04 13.01
CA ARG A 263 -18.65 8.09 12.00
C ARG A 263 -19.98 8.80 12.13
N MET A 264 -21.05 8.02 12.24
CA MET A 264 -22.41 8.58 12.26
C MET A 264 -22.70 9.24 13.60
N GLU A 265 -22.31 8.63 14.71
CA GLU A 265 -22.46 9.19 16.06
C GLU A 265 -21.75 10.54 16.18
N SER A 266 -20.53 10.65 15.66
CA SER A 266 -19.77 11.91 15.67
C SER A 266 -20.40 12.97 14.79
N LEU A 267 -20.89 12.59 13.61
CA LEU A 267 -21.55 13.52 12.68
C LEU A 267 -22.91 14.00 13.24
N ILE A 268 -23.69 13.09 13.82
CA ILE A 268 -24.96 13.43 14.49
C ILE A 268 -24.70 14.39 15.66
N TYR A 269 -23.69 14.11 16.48
CA TYR A 269 -23.28 15.01 17.54
C TYR A 269 -22.97 16.41 17.01
N ALA A 270 -22.18 16.50 15.93
CA ALA A 270 -21.85 17.79 15.32
C ALA A 270 -23.07 18.49 14.72
N ALA A 271 -24.01 17.75 14.14
CA ALA A 271 -25.25 18.27 13.61
C ALA A 271 -26.13 18.85 14.74
N VAL A 272 -26.27 18.15 15.86
CA VAL A 272 -27.02 18.64 17.03
C VAL A 272 -26.35 19.88 17.63
N ALA A 273 -25.01 19.86 17.75
CA ALA A 273 -24.25 21.01 18.26
C ALA A 273 -24.32 22.25 17.34
N ALA A 274 -24.55 22.05 16.05
CA ALA A 274 -24.79 23.10 15.05
C ALA A 274 -26.27 23.50 14.93
N GLU A 275 -27.11 23.07 15.89
CA GLU A 275 -28.56 23.39 15.95
C GLU A 275 -29.34 22.99 14.68
N VAL A 276 -28.89 21.93 13.98
CA VAL A 276 -29.58 21.39 12.82
C VAL A 276 -30.96 20.89 13.22
N PRO A 277 -32.05 21.27 12.49
CA PRO A 277 -33.39 20.83 12.81
C PRO A 277 -33.53 19.32 12.96
N TYR A 278 -34.25 18.88 13.97
CA TYR A 278 -34.41 17.44 14.30
C TYR A 278 -34.83 16.58 13.10
N GLU A 279 -35.70 17.08 12.22
CA GLU A 279 -36.15 16.37 11.03
C GLU A 279 -35.03 16.07 10.04
N VAL A 280 -34.02 16.95 9.95
CA VAL A 280 -32.83 16.75 9.15
C VAL A 280 -31.89 15.75 9.85
N VAL A 281 -31.66 15.94 11.16
CA VAL A 281 -30.85 15.00 11.97
C VAL A 281 -31.41 13.57 11.86
N ARG A 282 -32.73 13.43 11.89
CA ARG A 282 -33.41 12.13 11.78
C ARG A 282 -33.13 11.45 10.44
N LYS A 283 -33.03 12.20 9.33
CA LYS A 283 -32.62 11.66 8.03
C LYS A 283 -31.16 11.19 8.07
N VAL A 284 -30.27 12.00 8.66
CA VAL A 284 -28.85 11.65 8.84
C VAL A 284 -28.70 10.37 9.68
N MET A 285 -29.53 10.17 10.71
CA MET A 285 -29.53 8.95 11.52
C MET A 285 -29.91 7.68 10.72
N GLY A 286 -30.67 7.84 9.64
CA GLY A 286 -31.14 6.72 8.81
C GLY A 286 -30.13 6.22 7.79
N VAL A 287 -28.97 6.87 7.62
CA VAL A 287 -27.97 6.50 6.62
C VAL A 287 -26.69 5.94 7.25
N GLN A 288 -25.90 5.23 6.45
CA GLN A 288 -24.70 4.56 6.95
C GLN A 288 -23.39 5.17 6.40
N SER A 289 -23.48 6.06 5.41
CA SER A 289 -22.31 6.71 4.84
C SER A 289 -22.27 8.20 5.15
N VAL A 290 -21.07 8.71 5.46
CA VAL A 290 -20.84 10.14 5.70
C VAL A 290 -21.19 10.97 4.46
N ALA A 291 -20.87 10.47 3.25
CA ALA A 291 -21.17 11.18 2.01
C ALA A 291 -22.67 11.40 1.82
N GLU A 292 -23.47 10.37 2.07
CA GLU A 292 -24.93 10.46 2.00
C GLU A 292 -25.49 11.38 3.10
N ALA A 293 -24.98 11.26 4.32
CA ALA A 293 -25.38 12.13 5.44
C ALA A 293 -25.13 13.61 5.12
N LEU A 294 -23.96 13.93 4.53
CA LEU A 294 -23.62 15.29 4.12
C LEU A 294 -24.57 15.85 3.03
N THR A 295 -25.15 14.98 2.20
CA THR A 295 -26.16 15.38 1.22
C THR A 295 -27.47 15.80 1.92
N TYR A 296 -27.90 15.08 2.97
CA TYR A 296 -29.10 15.44 3.74
C TYR A 296 -28.91 16.69 4.60
N LEU A 297 -27.69 17.03 5.00
CA LEU A 297 -27.42 18.25 5.77
C LEU A 297 -27.66 19.53 4.95
N GLY A 298 -27.54 19.48 3.61
CA GLY A 298 -27.81 20.64 2.75
C GLY A 298 -27.06 21.90 3.22
N ASP A 299 -27.78 22.97 3.47
CA ASP A 299 -27.24 24.27 3.91
C ASP A 299 -26.54 24.22 5.29
N TYR A 300 -26.81 23.22 6.11
CA TYR A 300 -26.14 23.04 7.40
C TYR A 300 -24.77 22.37 7.30
N ARG A 301 -24.39 21.88 6.11
CA ARG A 301 -23.16 21.12 5.87
C ARG A 301 -21.92 21.86 6.36
N GLU A 302 -21.78 23.13 6.01
CA GLU A 302 -20.63 23.95 6.39
C GLU A 302 -20.51 24.10 7.91
N ALA A 303 -21.61 24.41 8.60
CA ALA A 303 -21.62 24.54 10.04
C ALA A 303 -21.27 23.23 10.75
N VAL A 304 -21.81 22.11 10.29
CA VAL A 304 -21.51 20.77 10.83
C VAL A 304 -20.04 20.40 10.61
N LEU A 305 -19.49 20.61 9.43
CA LEU A 305 -18.09 20.30 9.14
C LEU A 305 -17.13 21.24 9.88
N SER A 306 -17.49 22.50 10.10
CA SER A 306 -16.73 23.41 10.96
C SER A 306 -16.70 22.92 12.42
N GLY A 307 -17.83 22.43 12.93
CA GLY A 307 -17.91 21.78 14.23
C GLY A 307 -17.04 20.52 14.32
N VAL A 308 -17.06 19.68 13.28
CA VAL A 308 -16.15 18.50 13.17
C VAL A 308 -14.70 18.95 13.20
N ALA A 309 -14.30 19.94 12.36
CA ALA A 309 -12.92 20.43 12.32
C ALA A 309 -12.45 20.94 13.68
N GLY A 310 -13.28 21.73 14.38
CA GLY A 310 -12.99 22.22 15.73
C GLY A 310 -12.77 21.10 16.74
N ARG A 311 -13.57 20.03 16.70
CA ARG A 311 -13.38 18.87 17.58
C ARG A 311 -12.13 18.06 17.23
N VAL A 312 -11.83 17.90 15.95
CA VAL A 312 -10.56 17.27 15.51
C VAL A 312 -9.38 18.04 16.05
N LYS A 313 -9.37 19.37 15.88
CA LYS A 313 -8.35 20.28 16.43
C LYS A 313 -8.20 20.09 17.94
N GLU A 314 -9.28 20.16 18.68
CA GLU A 314 -9.27 19.97 20.14
C GLU A 314 -8.66 18.62 20.55
N ARG A 315 -9.10 17.53 19.91
CA ARG A 315 -8.65 16.17 20.22
C ARG A 315 -7.15 15.99 19.94
N LEU A 316 -6.73 16.40 18.77
CA LEU A 316 -5.33 16.24 18.34
C LEU A 316 -4.40 17.17 19.11
N SER A 317 -4.81 18.42 19.38
CA SER A 317 -4.00 19.35 20.17
C SER A 317 -3.82 18.87 21.61
N ARG A 318 -4.89 18.33 22.22
CA ARG A 318 -4.80 17.71 23.56
C ARG A 318 -3.88 16.49 23.55
N HIS A 319 -3.97 15.64 22.52
CA HIS A 319 -3.13 14.44 22.39
C HIS A 319 -1.65 14.79 22.23
N ALA A 320 -1.34 15.82 21.45
CA ALA A 320 0.02 16.24 21.14
C ALA A 320 0.63 17.23 22.16
N GLY A 321 -0.18 17.78 23.06
CA GLY A 321 0.23 18.83 23.98
C GLY A 321 0.56 20.17 23.31
N ARG A 322 0.16 20.34 22.05
CA ARG A 322 0.42 21.53 21.22
C ARG A 322 -0.73 21.76 20.22
N GLU A 323 -0.89 23.01 19.78
CA GLU A 323 -1.90 23.34 18.78
C GLU A 323 -1.66 22.59 17.46
N VAL A 324 -2.72 21.98 16.92
CA VAL A 324 -2.77 21.30 15.64
C VAL A 324 -3.86 21.94 14.79
N LYS A 325 -3.51 22.40 13.60
CA LYS A 325 -4.47 22.94 12.63
C LYS A 325 -5.16 21.83 11.86
N VAL A 326 -6.36 22.09 11.35
CA VAL A 326 -7.17 21.09 10.63
C VAL A 326 -7.74 21.67 9.35
N VAL A 327 -7.71 20.86 8.28
CA VAL A 327 -8.37 21.15 7.00
C VAL A 327 -9.22 19.95 6.60
N ILE A 328 -10.49 20.18 6.31
CA ILE A 328 -11.41 19.20 5.76
C ILE A 328 -11.63 19.52 4.28
N TYR A 329 -11.32 18.57 3.41
CA TYR A 329 -11.58 18.65 1.98
C TYR A 329 -12.92 18.00 1.63
N GLY A 330 -13.64 18.58 0.69
CA GLY A 330 -14.76 17.94 0.00
C GLY A 330 -14.28 16.89 -1.03
N GLU A 331 -15.22 16.14 -1.55
CA GLU A 331 -14.98 15.13 -2.60
C GLU A 331 -14.48 15.77 -3.92
N ASP A 332 -14.77 17.04 -4.14
CA ASP A 332 -14.31 17.85 -5.28
C ASP A 332 -12.94 18.51 -5.06
N GLY A 333 -12.32 18.27 -3.91
CA GLY A 333 -11.04 18.83 -3.52
C GLY A 333 -11.05 20.28 -3.07
N ARG A 334 -12.21 20.89 -2.88
CA ARG A 334 -12.32 22.20 -2.22
C ARG A 334 -12.23 22.06 -0.72
N ILE A 335 -11.72 23.08 -0.06
CA ILE A 335 -11.71 23.13 1.40
C ILE A 335 -13.10 23.48 1.87
N GLU A 336 -13.71 22.61 2.66
CA GLU A 336 -15.05 22.80 3.23
C GLU A 336 -15.03 23.31 4.68
N ALA A 337 -13.95 23.01 5.42
CA ALA A 337 -13.79 23.55 6.78
C ALA A 337 -12.32 23.67 7.18
N ARG A 338 -12.05 24.60 8.11
CA ARG A 338 -10.74 24.81 8.75
C ARG A 338 -10.92 25.05 10.26
N ALA A 339 -9.90 24.66 11.04
CA ALA A 339 -9.84 24.98 12.46
C ALA A 339 -8.40 25.17 12.96
#